data_7be709f9b741677682030dae19e65bfa
#
_entry.id   7be709f9b741677682030dae19e65bfa
#
_cell.length_a   1.000
_cell.length_b   1.000
_cell.length_c   1.000
_cell.angle_alpha   90.00
_cell.angle_beta   90.00
_cell.angle_gamma   90.00
#
_symmetry.space_group_name_H-M   'P 1'
#
loop_
_entity.id
_entity.type
_entity.pdbx_description
1 polymer ?
#
loop_
_entity_poly.entity_id
_entity_poly.type
_entity_poly.pdbx_seq_one_letter_code
_entity_poly.pdbx_strand_id
1 'polypeptide(L)'
;MQDQENQEVSQPINGEGEENQASGTPALNELEQQLSATEAKLAEMHDAFMRAKAEGENIRRRAQEDVSKAHKFAVESFAEAMLPVRDSLEMALKVETPSIESLKEGVEMTLKQMTSAFEKNRLVEVMPAVGDKLDPMKHQAVAVVPADQEANTVVNVLQKGYMIADRLLRPAIVTAAQAK
;
A
#
# COMPACT_ATOMS: atom_id res chain seq x y z
N MET A 1 26.24 44.54 -75.40
CA MET A 1 26.47 45.98 -75.20
C MET A 1 27.25 46.02 -73.90
N GLN A 2 28.50 46.07 -74.10
CA GLN A 2 29.47 47.13 -73.78
C GLN A 2 29.78 47.15 -72.28
N ASP A 3 30.92 46.57 -71.87
CA ASP A 3 32.31 47.08 -71.95
C ASP A 3 32.55 48.28 -71.04
N GLN A 4 33.43 48.18 -70.20
CA GLN A 4 34.74 48.83 -69.98
C GLN A 4 35.12 48.66 -68.49
N GLU A 5 36.10 47.85 -68.13
CA GLU A 5 37.53 48.16 -68.11
C GLU A 5 37.85 49.49 -67.48
N ASN A 6 38.47 49.44 -66.32
CA ASN A 6 39.68 50.23 -66.13
C ASN A 6 40.62 49.67 -65.02
N GLN A 7 41.86 49.58 -65.47
CA GLN A 7 43.07 49.13 -64.77
C GLN A 7 43.66 50.23 -63.84
N GLU A 8 44.61 49.70 -63.04
CA GLU A 8 45.80 50.34 -62.46
C GLU A 8 45.53 51.11 -61.14
N VAL A 9 46.34 50.91 -60.14
CA VAL A 9 47.77 50.97 -59.99
C VAL A 9 48.23 50.32 -58.69
N SER A 10 49.34 49.55 -58.80
CA SER A 10 50.19 49.02 -57.70
C SER A 10 50.76 50.12 -56.80
N GLN A 11 50.87 49.82 -55.51
CA GLN A 11 52.17 49.88 -54.81
C GLN A 11 52.07 49.34 -53.36
N PRO A 12 53.07 48.70 -52.80
CA PRO A 12 53.09 48.01 -51.56
C PRO A 12 53.40 48.93 -50.34
N ILE A 13 52.65 48.77 -49.26
CA ILE A 13 53.17 49.32 -48.02
C ILE A 13 53.51 48.11 -47.09
N ASN A 14 54.80 47.87 -46.97
CA ASN A 14 55.37 47.15 -45.86
C ASN A 14 55.03 47.91 -44.56
N GLY A 15 54.43 47.20 -43.58
CA GLY A 15 54.23 47.70 -42.25
C GLY A 15 54.16 46.51 -41.30
N GLU A 16 55.27 46.24 -40.70
CA GLU A 16 55.54 45.31 -39.63
C GLU A 16 54.45 45.39 -38.56
N GLY A 17 53.89 44.26 -38.14
CA GLY A 17 52.97 44.06 -37.07
C GLY A 17 52.96 42.59 -36.67
N GLU A 18 54.14 42.07 -36.39
CA GLU A 18 54.31 40.84 -35.62
C GLU A 18 53.83 41.04 -34.20
N GLU A 19 53.39 39.92 -33.60
CA GLU A 19 53.12 39.76 -32.18
C GLU A 19 51.70 40.13 -31.70
N ASN A 20 50.73 39.26 -31.97
CA ASN A 20 49.75 38.91 -30.95
C ASN A 20 48.96 37.60 -31.24
N GLN A 21 49.66 36.53 -31.62
CA GLN A 21 49.01 35.21 -31.85
C GLN A 21 49.44 34.10 -30.88
N ALA A 22 50.21 34.41 -29.83
CA ALA A 22 50.78 33.37 -28.97
C ALA A 22 50.15 33.25 -27.58
N SER A 23 49.24 34.11 -27.15
CA SER A 23 48.69 34.05 -25.81
C SER A 23 47.23 33.48 -25.72
N GLY A 24 46.56 33.23 -26.87
CA GLY A 24 45.20 32.70 -26.88
C GLY A 24 45.10 31.17 -26.95
N THR A 25 46.10 30.50 -27.49
CA THR A 25 46.09 29.05 -27.74
C THR A 25 46.04 28.15 -26.49
N PRO A 26 46.78 28.42 -25.40
CA PRO A 26 46.69 27.55 -24.22
C PRO A 26 45.36 27.70 -23.47
N ALA A 27 44.81 28.90 -23.37
CA ALA A 27 43.53 29.15 -22.73
C ALA A 27 42.35 28.55 -23.52
N LEU A 28 42.40 28.56 -24.85
CA LEU A 28 41.43 27.90 -25.71
C LEU A 28 41.47 26.38 -25.56
N ASN A 29 42.67 25.80 -25.53
CA ASN A 29 42.83 24.35 -25.33
C ASN A 29 42.36 23.89 -23.94
N GLU A 30 42.60 24.69 -22.88
CA GLU A 30 42.04 24.39 -21.56
C GLU A 30 40.49 24.46 -21.54
N LEU A 31 39.90 25.42 -22.21
CA LEU A 31 38.44 25.59 -22.31
C LEU A 31 37.83 24.40 -23.11
N GLU A 32 38.45 23.99 -24.20
CA GLU A 32 38.03 22.82 -24.99
C GLU A 32 38.10 21.51 -24.17
N GLN A 33 39.19 21.33 -23.40
CA GLN A 33 39.31 20.20 -22.49
C GLN A 33 38.23 20.20 -21.38
N GLN A 34 37.95 21.36 -20.80
CA GLN A 34 36.90 21.50 -19.80
C GLN A 34 35.50 21.23 -20.42
N LEU A 35 35.26 21.71 -21.64
CA LEU A 35 34.02 21.47 -22.37
C LEU A 35 33.83 19.98 -22.61
N SER A 36 34.85 19.34 -23.20
CA SER A 36 34.83 17.88 -23.49
C SER A 36 34.64 17.04 -22.21
N ALA A 37 35.30 17.38 -21.11
CA ALA A 37 35.13 16.71 -19.83
C ALA A 37 33.75 16.90 -19.25
N THR A 38 33.13 18.08 -19.45
CA THR A 38 31.77 18.40 -18.97
C THR A 38 30.74 17.68 -19.82
N GLU A 39 30.91 17.62 -21.13
CA GLU A 39 30.06 16.86 -22.05
C GLU A 39 30.07 15.36 -21.74
N ALA A 40 31.29 14.80 -21.48
CA ALA A 40 31.41 13.41 -21.05
C ALA A 40 30.68 13.11 -19.74
N LYS A 41 30.81 13.99 -18.74
CA LYS A 41 30.06 13.87 -17.48
C LYS A 41 28.53 14.00 -17.68
N LEU A 42 28.12 14.91 -18.55
CA LEU A 42 26.71 15.09 -18.88
C LEU A 42 26.13 13.84 -19.54
N ALA A 43 26.85 13.23 -20.47
CA ALA A 43 26.47 11.98 -21.12
C ALA A 43 26.37 10.82 -20.10
N GLU A 44 27.36 10.68 -19.21
CA GLU A 44 27.34 9.67 -18.15
C GLU A 44 26.15 9.86 -17.20
N MET A 45 25.91 11.11 -16.77
CA MET A 45 24.77 11.41 -15.90
C MET A 45 23.43 11.19 -16.61
N HIS A 46 23.35 11.51 -17.90
CA HIS A 46 22.14 11.25 -18.69
C HIS A 46 21.86 9.75 -18.81
N ASP A 47 22.89 8.95 -19.10
CA ASP A 47 22.75 7.48 -19.16
C ASP A 47 22.37 6.88 -17.81
N ALA A 48 22.98 7.37 -16.72
CA ALA A 48 22.59 6.96 -15.37
C ALA A 48 21.13 7.33 -15.03
N PHE A 49 20.71 8.53 -15.42
CA PHE A 49 19.32 8.98 -15.26
C PHE A 49 18.34 8.11 -16.05
N MET A 50 18.65 7.83 -17.33
CA MET A 50 17.78 6.99 -18.16
C MET A 50 17.68 5.56 -17.61
N ARG A 51 18.77 5.03 -17.09
CA ARG A 51 18.79 3.71 -16.43
C ARG A 51 17.94 3.71 -15.16
N ALA A 52 18.17 4.69 -14.29
CA ALA A 52 17.38 4.82 -13.04
C ALA A 52 15.88 5.03 -13.32
N LYS A 53 15.54 5.78 -14.36
CA LYS A 53 14.16 5.97 -14.80
C LYS A 53 13.53 4.64 -15.26
N ALA A 54 14.22 3.88 -16.09
CA ALA A 54 13.76 2.57 -16.56
C ALA A 54 13.60 1.57 -15.40
N GLU A 55 14.54 1.55 -14.45
CA GLU A 55 14.42 0.75 -13.22
C GLU A 55 13.22 1.17 -12.39
N GLY A 56 13.00 2.47 -12.20
CA GLY A 56 11.83 3.01 -11.50
C GLY A 56 10.50 2.61 -12.14
N GLU A 57 10.40 2.66 -13.46
CA GLU A 57 9.21 2.21 -14.20
C GLU A 57 8.98 0.70 -14.04
N ASN A 58 10.04 -0.11 -14.07
CA ASN A 58 9.96 -1.56 -13.85
C ASN A 58 9.51 -1.91 -12.42
N ILE A 59 10.06 -1.23 -11.42
CA ILE A 59 9.67 -1.40 -10.01
C ILE A 59 8.18 -1.04 -9.84
N ARG A 60 7.76 0.09 -10.39
CA ARG A 60 6.37 0.54 -10.32
C ARG A 60 5.40 -0.47 -10.97
N ARG A 61 5.74 -0.96 -12.16
CA ARG A 61 4.94 -1.98 -12.84
C ARG A 61 4.82 -3.26 -12.01
N ARG A 62 5.96 -3.76 -11.48
CA ARG A 62 5.97 -4.95 -10.61
C ARG A 62 5.13 -4.74 -9.36
N ALA A 63 5.27 -3.58 -8.69
CA ALA A 63 4.47 -3.26 -7.52
C ALA A 63 2.97 -3.25 -7.82
N GLN A 64 2.54 -2.72 -8.97
CA GLN A 64 1.14 -2.76 -9.39
C GLN A 64 0.64 -4.19 -9.64
N GLU A 65 1.46 -5.04 -10.27
CA GLU A 65 1.14 -6.45 -10.46
C GLU A 65 1.01 -7.19 -9.12
N ASP A 66 1.91 -6.94 -8.18
CA ASP A 66 1.90 -7.56 -6.86
C ASP A 66 0.68 -7.11 -6.02
N VAL A 67 0.33 -5.82 -6.05
CA VAL A 67 -0.90 -5.30 -5.44
C VAL A 67 -2.13 -5.95 -6.06
N SER A 68 -2.19 -6.07 -7.39
CA SER A 68 -3.30 -6.72 -8.08
C SER A 68 -3.43 -8.20 -7.68
N LYS A 69 -2.32 -8.93 -7.60
CA LYS A 69 -2.29 -10.32 -7.12
C LYS A 69 -2.73 -10.41 -5.65
N ALA A 70 -2.21 -9.52 -4.79
CA ALA A 70 -2.60 -9.48 -3.38
C ALA A 70 -4.11 -9.26 -3.21
N HIS A 71 -4.72 -8.36 -3.99
CA HIS A 71 -6.17 -8.16 -3.98
C HIS A 71 -6.94 -9.38 -4.49
N LYS A 72 -6.46 -10.01 -5.58
CA LYS A 72 -7.12 -11.20 -6.16
C LYS A 72 -7.15 -12.37 -5.19
N PHE A 73 -6.10 -12.56 -4.41
CA PHE A 73 -5.94 -13.68 -3.49
C PHE A 73 -6.11 -13.30 -2.01
N ALA A 74 -6.61 -12.08 -1.74
CA ALA A 74 -6.77 -11.55 -0.38
C ALA A 74 -7.62 -12.45 0.55
N VAL A 75 -8.59 -13.18 0.00
CA VAL A 75 -9.49 -14.05 0.76
C VAL A 75 -9.08 -15.53 0.76
N GLU A 76 -7.96 -15.89 0.12
CA GLU A 76 -7.54 -17.29 -0.06
C GLU A 76 -7.35 -18.00 1.29
N SER A 77 -6.57 -17.45 2.19
CA SER A 77 -6.32 -18.05 3.50
C SER A 77 -7.59 -18.18 4.36
N PHE A 78 -8.50 -17.21 4.24
CA PHE A 78 -9.78 -17.26 4.92
C PHE A 78 -10.68 -18.35 4.32
N ALA A 79 -10.74 -18.44 2.99
CA ALA A 79 -11.50 -19.47 2.29
C ALA A 79 -10.99 -20.87 2.66
N GLU A 80 -9.68 -21.11 2.64
CA GLU A 80 -9.07 -22.37 3.08
C GLU A 80 -9.42 -22.73 4.53
N ALA A 81 -9.37 -21.73 5.45
CA ALA A 81 -9.72 -21.96 6.85
C ALA A 81 -11.22 -22.27 7.05
N MET A 82 -12.09 -21.86 6.13
CA MET A 82 -13.55 -22.11 6.18
C MET A 82 -13.95 -23.46 5.56
N LEU A 83 -13.12 -24.08 4.73
CA LEU A 83 -13.44 -25.37 4.12
C LEU A 83 -13.73 -26.49 5.15
N PRO A 84 -12.92 -26.69 6.22
CA PRO A 84 -13.22 -27.71 7.23
C PRO A 84 -14.52 -27.47 7.97
N VAL A 85 -14.91 -26.20 8.15
CA VAL A 85 -16.20 -25.82 8.78
C VAL A 85 -17.36 -26.29 7.89
N ARG A 86 -17.28 -26.03 6.59
CA ARG A 86 -18.25 -26.50 5.61
C ARG A 86 -18.34 -28.02 5.57
N ASP A 87 -17.20 -28.69 5.53
CA ASP A 87 -17.13 -30.16 5.48
C ASP A 87 -17.79 -30.79 6.72
N SER A 88 -17.56 -30.22 7.90
CA SER A 88 -18.19 -30.67 9.16
C SER A 88 -19.72 -30.52 9.13
N LEU A 89 -20.24 -29.40 8.57
CA LEU A 89 -21.67 -29.20 8.39
C LEU A 89 -22.26 -30.19 7.36
N GLU A 90 -21.58 -30.44 6.25
CA GLU A 90 -22.03 -31.43 5.27
C GLU A 90 -22.06 -32.84 5.86
N MET A 91 -21.07 -33.19 6.71
CA MET A 91 -21.09 -34.47 7.42
C MET A 91 -22.24 -34.56 8.41
N ALA A 92 -22.53 -33.51 9.16
CA ALA A 92 -23.64 -33.49 10.10
C ALA A 92 -25.00 -33.68 9.41
N LEU A 93 -25.18 -33.16 8.20
CA LEU A 93 -26.40 -33.35 7.39
C LEU A 93 -26.57 -34.74 6.82
N LYS A 94 -25.50 -35.54 6.73
CA LYS A 94 -25.56 -36.93 6.22
C LYS A 94 -26.00 -37.98 7.26
N VAL A 95 -26.07 -37.57 8.53
CA VAL A 95 -26.50 -38.46 9.62
C VAL A 95 -28.02 -38.60 9.57
N GLU A 96 -28.54 -39.75 9.25
CA GLU A 96 -29.98 -39.97 9.07
C GLU A 96 -30.81 -39.91 10.38
N THR A 97 -30.23 -40.31 11.51
CA THR A 97 -30.89 -40.35 12.81
C THR A 97 -29.98 -39.87 13.94
N PRO A 98 -29.65 -38.53 13.99
CA PRO A 98 -28.80 -38.04 15.05
C PRO A 98 -29.57 -37.97 16.37
N SER A 99 -28.88 -38.30 17.49
CA SER A 99 -29.39 -37.95 18.82
C SER A 99 -29.23 -36.43 19.02
N ILE A 100 -30.05 -35.82 19.91
CA ILE A 100 -29.95 -34.41 20.21
C ILE A 100 -28.57 -34.07 20.77
N GLU A 101 -28.00 -34.96 21.60
CA GLU A 101 -26.68 -34.80 22.20
C GLU A 101 -25.60 -34.81 21.14
N SER A 102 -25.61 -35.76 20.19
CA SER A 102 -24.61 -35.83 19.13
C SER A 102 -24.72 -34.67 18.15
N LEU A 103 -25.94 -34.19 17.90
CA LEU A 103 -26.14 -32.99 17.07
C LEU A 103 -25.56 -31.75 17.74
N LYS A 104 -25.83 -31.57 19.06
CA LYS A 104 -25.27 -30.45 19.82
C LYS A 104 -23.75 -30.47 19.85
N GLU A 105 -23.15 -31.63 20.13
CA GLU A 105 -21.69 -31.80 20.12
C GLU A 105 -21.09 -31.48 18.75
N GLY A 106 -21.71 -31.93 17.66
CA GLY A 106 -21.30 -31.61 16.28
C GLY A 106 -21.35 -30.10 15.98
N VAL A 107 -22.41 -29.42 16.42
CA VAL A 107 -22.55 -27.96 16.27
C VAL A 107 -21.51 -27.20 17.10
N GLU A 108 -21.25 -27.63 18.35
CA GLU A 108 -20.23 -27.03 19.21
C GLU A 108 -18.83 -27.20 18.61
N MET A 109 -18.52 -28.38 18.06
CA MET A 109 -17.26 -28.63 17.38
C MET A 109 -17.11 -27.74 16.14
N THR A 110 -18.15 -27.62 15.34
CA THR A 110 -18.15 -26.76 14.14
C THR A 110 -17.99 -25.28 14.51
N LEU A 111 -18.65 -24.82 15.58
CA LEU A 111 -18.47 -23.47 16.11
C LEU A 111 -17.03 -23.23 16.55
N LYS A 112 -16.39 -24.19 17.22
CA LYS A 112 -14.99 -24.11 17.63
C LYS A 112 -14.03 -24.04 16.41
N GLN A 113 -14.30 -24.81 15.37
CA GLN A 113 -13.54 -24.73 14.12
C GLN A 113 -13.67 -23.35 13.45
N MET A 114 -14.90 -22.81 13.41
CA MET A 114 -15.15 -21.48 12.86
C MET A 114 -14.43 -20.39 13.66
N THR A 115 -14.45 -20.48 14.99
CA THR A 115 -13.72 -19.54 15.87
C THR A 115 -12.22 -19.61 15.59
N SER A 116 -11.66 -20.82 15.47
CA SER A 116 -10.24 -20.99 15.12
C SER A 116 -9.89 -20.43 13.73
N ALA A 117 -10.81 -20.60 12.75
CA ALA A 117 -10.62 -20.00 11.42
C ALA A 117 -10.60 -18.47 11.47
N PHE A 118 -11.44 -17.85 12.31
CA PHE A 118 -11.46 -16.41 12.53
C PHE A 118 -10.15 -15.92 13.15
N GLU A 119 -9.69 -16.57 14.23
CA GLU A 119 -8.45 -16.21 14.93
C GLU A 119 -7.23 -16.29 13.99
N LYS A 120 -7.11 -17.36 13.20
CA LYS A 120 -6.04 -17.52 12.20
C LYS A 120 -6.00 -16.36 11.20
N ASN A 121 -7.16 -15.81 10.86
CA ASN A 121 -7.30 -14.69 9.92
C ASN A 121 -7.40 -13.32 10.62
N ARG A 122 -6.96 -13.23 11.90
CA ARG A 122 -6.93 -11.99 12.69
C ARG A 122 -8.32 -11.35 12.87
N LEU A 123 -9.36 -12.16 12.80
CA LEU A 123 -10.70 -11.75 13.14
C LEU A 123 -10.91 -12.01 14.64
N VAL A 124 -11.01 -10.95 15.42
CA VAL A 124 -11.11 -11.01 16.87
C VAL A 124 -12.52 -10.63 17.30
N GLU A 125 -13.09 -11.42 18.22
CA GLU A 125 -14.40 -11.15 18.80
C GLU A 125 -14.33 -9.97 19.78
N VAL A 126 -15.29 -9.06 19.70
CA VAL A 126 -15.52 -7.98 20.67
C VAL A 126 -16.74 -8.35 21.50
N MET A 127 -16.48 -8.80 22.71
CA MET A 127 -17.50 -9.22 23.66
C MET A 127 -17.18 -8.59 25.04
N PRO A 128 -17.72 -7.39 25.31
CA PRO A 128 -17.52 -6.76 26.60
C PRO A 128 -18.21 -7.59 27.72
N ALA A 129 -17.63 -7.59 28.89
CA ALA A 129 -18.26 -8.19 30.07
C ALA A 129 -19.37 -7.29 30.61
N VAL A 130 -20.28 -7.89 31.37
CA VAL A 130 -21.29 -7.14 32.13
C VAL A 130 -20.58 -6.27 33.16
N GLY A 131 -20.88 -4.97 33.20
CA GLY A 131 -20.24 -3.98 34.07
C GLY A 131 -19.09 -3.23 33.40
N ASP A 132 -18.60 -3.65 32.24
CA ASP A 132 -17.57 -2.91 31.49
C ASP A 132 -18.10 -1.54 31.03
N LYS A 133 -17.21 -0.54 30.99
CA LYS A 133 -17.58 0.77 30.46
C LYS A 133 -17.84 0.70 28.97
N LEU A 134 -18.86 1.41 28.53
CA LEU A 134 -19.15 1.56 27.11
C LEU A 134 -17.97 2.23 26.38
N ASP A 135 -17.47 1.56 25.35
CA ASP A 135 -16.50 2.11 24.41
C ASP A 135 -17.24 2.45 23.10
N PRO A 136 -17.46 3.73 22.78
CA PRO A 136 -18.18 4.11 21.56
C PRO A 136 -17.51 3.66 20.25
N MET A 137 -16.21 3.34 20.31
CA MET A 137 -15.45 2.85 19.14
C MET A 137 -15.70 1.38 18.85
N LYS A 138 -16.17 0.60 19.86
CA LYS A 138 -16.34 -0.86 19.75
C LYS A 138 -17.74 -1.34 20.08
N HIS A 139 -18.53 -0.53 20.81
CA HIS A 139 -19.83 -0.90 21.32
C HIS A 139 -20.91 0.05 20.80
N GLN A 140 -22.06 -0.50 20.47
CA GLN A 140 -23.26 0.25 20.11
C GLN A 140 -24.36 -0.07 21.10
N ALA A 141 -24.69 0.88 21.97
CA ALA A 141 -25.83 0.77 22.85
C ALA A 141 -27.13 1.03 22.07
N VAL A 142 -28.04 0.05 22.07
CA VAL A 142 -29.33 0.14 21.38
C VAL A 142 -30.49 0.41 22.35
N ALA A 143 -30.28 0.16 23.64
CA ALA A 143 -31.26 0.45 24.69
C ALA A 143 -30.51 0.79 25.98
N VAL A 144 -31.19 1.63 26.79
CA VAL A 144 -30.77 1.95 28.13
C VAL A 144 -31.78 1.33 29.08
N VAL A 145 -31.32 0.53 30.04
CA VAL A 145 -32.19 -0.23 30.96
C VAL A 145 -31.82 0.09 32.41
N PRO A 146 -32.78 0.08 33.32
CA PRO A 146 -32.52 0.18 34.74
C PRO A 146 -31.66 -1.03 35.17
N ALA A 147 -30.53 -0.77 35.81
CA ALA A 147 -29.65 -1.81 36.33
C ALA A 147 -28.98 -1.33 37.60
N ASP A 148 -28.56 -2.28 38.41
CA ASP A 148 -27.92 -1.99 39.72
C ASP A 148 -26.37 -1.94 39.54
N GLN A 149 -25.97 -1.10 38.60
CA GLN A 149 -24.54 -0.86 38.23
C GLN A 149 -24.31 0.59 37.80
N GLU A 150 -23.06 0.97 37.57
CA GLU A 150 -22.73 2.34 37.17
C GLU A 150 -23.38 2.71 35.82
N ALA A 151 -23.76 3.97 35.68
CA ALA A 151 -24.26 4.51 34.43
C ALA A 151 -23.29 4.33 33.28
N ASN A 152 -23.78 4.12 32.06
CA ASN A 152 -22.98 3.89 30.86
C ASN A 152 -22.04 2.66 30.93
N THR A 153 -22.47 1.65 31.69
CA THR A 153 -21.82 0.33 31.66
C THR A 153 -22.66 -0.67 30.87
N VAL A 154 -22.04 -1.74 30.40
CA VAL A 154 -22.72 -2.81 29.66
C VAL A 154 -23.54 -3.66 30.59
N VAL A 155 -24.84 -3.77 30.32
CA VAL A 155 -25.75 -4.64 31.07
C VAL A 155 -25.85 -6.01 30.40
N ASN A 156 -26.02 -6.03 29.09
CA ASN A 156 -26.11 -7.28 28.36
C ASN A 156 -25.56 -7.09 26.93
N VAL A 157 -24.98 -8.15 26.37
CA VAL A 157 -24.52 -8.21 24.98
C VAL A 157 -25.58 -8.94 24.16
N LEU A 158 -26.25 -8.21 23.29
CA LEU A 158 -27.26 -8.78 22.39
C LEU A 158 -26.61 -9.42 21.15
N GLN A 159 -25.51 -8.82 20.66
CA GLN A 159 -24.78 -9.34 19.52
C GLN A 159 -23.29 -9.03 19.67
N LYS A 160 -22.46 -10.04 19.47
CA LYS A 160 -21.01 -9.89 19.50
C LYS A 160 -20.51 -9.00 18.37
N GLY A 161 -19.55 -8.13 18.67
CA GLY A 161 -18.80 -7.37 17.68
C GLY A 161 -17.62 -8.16 17.10
N TYR A 162 -17.05 -7.65 16.03
CA TYR A 162 -15.85 -8.24 15.43
C TYR A 162 -14.90 -7.16 14.91
N MET A 163 -13.60 -7.43 15.08
CA MET A 163 -12.51 -6.64 14.50
C MET A 163 -11.67 -7.52 13.59
N ILE A 164 -11.15 -6.96 12.51
CA ILE A 164 -10.12 -7.59 11.69
C ILE A 164 -8.82 -6.78 11.83
N ALA A 165 -7.78 -7.43 12.37
CA ALA A 165 -6.57 -6.74 12.77
C ALA A 165 -6.90 -5.54 13.70
N ASP A 166 -6.70 -4.31 13.24
CA ASP A 166 -6.97 -3.04 13.93
C ASP A 166 -8.27 -2.33 13.47
N ARG A 167 -8.99 -2.91 12.50
CA ARG A 167 -10.20 -2.30 11.93
C ARG A 167 -11.47 -2.94 12.48
N LEU A 168 -12.38 -2.11 12.98
CA LEU A 168 -13.71 -2.55 13.37
C LEU A 168 -14.53 -2.98 12.14
N LEU A 169 -15.05 -4.22 12.15
CA LEU A 169 -15.99 -4.72 11.14
C LEU A 169 -17.45 -4.43 11.52
N ARG A 170 -17.79 -4.72 12.77
CA ARG A 170 -19.06 -4.34 13.34
C ARG A 170 -18.92 -4.16 14.87
N PRO A 171 -19.60 -3.17 15.48
CA PRO A 171 -19.60 -3.01 16.92
C PRO A 171 -20.37 -4.15 17.61
N ALA A 172 -20.07 -4.40 18.87
CA ALA A 172 -20.93 -5.21 19.72
C ALA A 172 -22.21 -4.44 20.04
N ILE A 173 -23.36 -5.07 19.83
CA ILE A 173 -24.65 -4.49 20.18
C ILE A 173 -24.94 -4.84 21.63
N VAL A 174 -25.08 -3.81 22.45
CA VAL A 174 -25.24 -3.95 23.91
C VAL A 174 -26.43 -3.14 24.44
N THR A 175 -26.91 -3.52 25.63
CA THR A 175 -27.75 -2.64 26.45
C THR A 175 -26.90 -1.97 27.53
N ALA A 176 -27.15 -0.70 27.80
CA ALA A 176 -26.41 0.10 28.77
C ALA A 176 -27.22 0.36 30.04
N ALA A 177 -26.54 0.54 31.15
CA ALA A 177 -27.15 0.93 32.39
C ALA A 177 -27.61 2.40 32.37
N GLN A 178 -28.83 2.64 32.86
CA GLN A 178 -29.40 3.99 33.03
C GLN A 178 -28.64 4.73 34.14
N ALA A 179 -28.42 6.03 33.95
CA ALA A 179 -28.00 6.90 35.04
C ALA A 179 -29.08 6.94 36.12
N LYS A 180 -28.67 6.70 37.38
CA LYS A 180 -29.54 6.88 38.54
C LYS A 180 -29.84 8.34 38.79
#